data_3515f36d4c12733d9dc995042ce46a1f
#
_entry.id   3515f36d4c12733d9dc995042ce46a1f
#
_cell.length_a   1.000
_cell.length_b   1.000
_cell.length_c   1.000
_cell.angle_alpha   90.00
_cell.angle_beta   90.00
_cell.angle_gamma   90.00
#
_symmetry.space_group_name_H-M   'P 1'
#
loop_
_entity.id
_entity.type
_entity.pdbx_description
1 polymer ?
#
loop_
_entity_poly.entity_id
_entity_poly.type
_entity_poly.pdbx_seq_one_letter_code
_entity_poly.pdbx_strand_id
1 'polypeptide(L)'
;MAHAMDDEEVAEFLESLPARTGKLASVRADGRPHVAPVWYALDRSTRGPDSPVGDIVFNTASATVKGRNLTREPRLALCVDDDAPPFSFVTIEGTATVSEDPDELLHWATVIGGRYMGADQADAYGARNGVPGELVVRLRPTRITASARLAD
;
A
#
# COMPACT_ATOMS: atom_id res chain seq x y z
N MET A 1 -16.71 -7.72 19.35
CA MET A 1 -15.97 -6.97 20.38
C MET A 1 -14.69 -6.39 19.77
N ALA A 2 -14.41 -5.16 20.11
CA ALA A 2 -13.18 -4.49 19.64
C ALA A 2 -11.94 -5.24 20.14
N HIS A 3 -10.95 -5.43 19.24
CA HIS A 3 -9.71 -6.13 19.59
C HIS A 3 -8.55 -5.70 18.66
N ALA A 4 -7.33 -5.88 19.16
CA ALA A 4 -6.15 -5.77 18.30
C ALA A 4 -6.09 -6.95 17.34
N MET A 5 -5.84 -6.67 16.04
CA MET A 5 -5.70 -7.71 15.02
C MET A 5 -4.37 -8.44 15.18
N ASP A 6 -4.38 -9.74 15.00
CA ASP A 6 -3.15 -10.51 14.79
C ASP A 6 -2.64 -10.37 13.33
N ASP A 7 -1.48 -10.96 13.03
CA ASP A 7 -0.84 -10.80 11.72
C ASP A 7 -1.68 -11.35 10.56
N GLU A 8 -2.40 -12.45 10.78
CA GLU A 8 -3.26 -13.02 9.74
C GLU A 8 -4.52 -12.17 9.53
N GLU A 9 -5.13 -11.68 10.60
CA GLU A 9 -6.25 -10.74 10.49
C GLU A 9 -5.85 -9.45 9.77
N VAL A 10 -4.63 -8.94 10.02
CA VAL A 10 -4.08 -7.78 9.29
C VAL A 10 -3.95 -8.10 7.80
N ALA A 11 -3.35 -9.25 7.44
CA ALA A 11 -3.19 -9.64 6.05
C ALA A 11 -4.54 -9.81 5.35
N GLU A 12 -5.50 -10.48 5.98
CA GLU A 12 -6.86 -10.66 5.45
C GLU A 12 -7.58 -9.32 5.25
N PHE A 13 -7.45 -8.40 6.21
CA PHE A 13 -8.04 -7.07 6.12
C PHE A 13 -7.46 -6.29 4.94
N LEU A 14 -6.14 -6.29 4.78
CA LEU A 14 -5.46 -5.60 3.70
C LEU A 14 -5.82 -6.14 2.32
N GLU A 15 -6.07 -7.43 2.20
CA GLU A 15 -6.40 -8.10 0.94
C GLU A 15 -7.91 -8.20 0.66
N SER A 16 -8.76 -7.83 1.61
CA SER A 16 -10.20 -7.97 1.46
C SER A 16 -10.75 -7.16 0.29
N LEU A 17 -11.85 -7.67 -0.28
CA LEU A 17 -12.59 -7.04 -1.37
C LEU A 17 -13.98 -6.61 -0.89
N PRO A 18 -14.52 -5.50 -1.39
CA PRO A 18 -13.91 -4.55 -2.35
C PRO A 18 -12.63 -3.93 -1.80
N ALA A 19 -11.64 -3.71 -2.69
CA ALA A 19 -10.35 -3.16 -2.29
C ALA A 19 -10.49 -1.74 -1.74
N ARG A 20 -9.90 -1.51 -0.55
CA ARG A 20 -9.86 -0.19 0.09
C ARG A 20 -8.63 0.58 -0.36
N THR A 21 -8.74 1.89 -0.47
CA THR A 21 -7.55 2.73 -0.72
C THR A 21 -6.70 2.85 0.53
N GLY A 22 -5.38 2.90 0.36
CA GLY A 22 -4.45 3.28 1.41
C GLY A 22 -4.27 4.79 1.43
N LYS A 23 -4.25 5.39 2.62
CA LYS A 23 -3.92 6.81 2.80
C LYS A 23 -2.45 6.86 3.16
N LEU A 24 -1.64 7.32 2.20
CA LEU A 24 -0.19 7.34 2.28
C LEU A 24 0.29 8.70 2.82
N ALA A 25 1.00 8.66 3.95
CA ALA A 25 1.68 9.80 4.53
C ALA A 25 3.16 9.77 4.18
N SER A 26 3.68 10.87 3.66
CA SER A 26 5.09 11.06 3.34
C SER A 26 5.52 12.49 3.70
N VAL A 27 6.82 12.76 3.62
CA VAL A 27 7.40 14.02 4.11
C VAL A 27 8.01 14.80 2.95
N ARG A 28 7.55 16.05 2.77
CA ARG A 28 8.12 17.00 1.81
C ARG A 28 9.54 17.41 2.21
N ALA A 29 10.27 18.00 1.25
CA ALA A 29 11.65 18.45 1.46
C ALA A 29 11.77 19.46 2.62
N ASP A 30 10.74 20.26 2.86
CA ASP A 30 10.70 21.26 3.95
C ASP A 30 10.12 20.73 5.27
N GLY A 31 9.86 19.41 5.35
CA GLY A 31 9.35 18.73 6.55
C GLY A 31 7.82 18.73 6.68
N ARG A 32 7.08 19.42 5.79
CA ARG A 32 5.62 19.40 5.86
C ARG A 32 5.09 18.01 5.49
N PRO A 33 4.13 17.47 6.25
CA PRO A 33 3.51 16.20 5.90
C PRO A 33 2.68 16.31 4.61
N HIS A 34 2.61 15.20 3.88
CA HIS A 34 1.76 15.04 2.71
C HIS A 34 0.96 13.76 2.85
N VAL A 35 -0.30 13.78 2.49
CA VAL A 35 -1.17 12.59 2.46
C VAL A 35 -1.90 12.50 1.14
N ALA A 36 -1.98 11.29 0.58
CA ALA A 36 -2.73 11.03 -0.64
C ALA A 36 -3.24 9.58 -0.64
N PRO A 37 -4.41 9.30 -1.27
CA PRO A 37 -4.86 7.94 -1.46
C PRO A 37 -4.00 7.22 -2.50
N VAL A 38 -3.78 5.93 -2.29
CA VAL A 38 -3.11 5.05 -3.24
C VAL A 38 -3.86 3.73 -3.37
N TRP A 39 -3.75 3.11 -4.54
CA TRP A 39 -4.09 1.71 -4.74
C TRP A 39 -2.86 0.88 -4.39
N TYR A 40 -3.04 -0.22 -3.69
CA TYR A 40 -1.95 -1.05 -3.22
C TYR A 40 -2.26 -2.55 -3.36
N ALA A 41 -1.24 -3.36 -3.22
CA ALA A 41 -1.34 -4.80 -3.05
C ALA A 41 -0.41 -5.25 -1.93
N LEU A 42 -0.74 -6.38 -1.30
CA LEU A 42 0.13 -7.04 -0.33
C LEU A 42 0.95 -8.12 -1.07
N ASP A 43 2.26 -8.09 -0.90
CA ASP A 43 3.16 -9.12 -1.40
C ASP A 43 3.45 -10.14 -0.29
N ARG A 44 2.63 -11.20 -0.23
CA ARG A 44 2.80 -12.26 0.77
C ARG A 44 4.10 -13.06 0.59
N SER A 45 4.72 -13.04 -0.59
CA SER A 45 5.96 -13.77 -0.85
C SER A 45 7.15 -13.22 -0.04
N THR A 46 7.05 -11.97 0.42
CA THR A 46 8.08 -11.32 1.26
C THR A 46 7.86 -11.52 2.76
N ARG A 47 6.83 -12.28 3.14
CA ARG A 47 6.50 -12.59 4.52
C ARG A 47 7.64 -13.38 5.18
N GLY A 48 8.02 -12.98 6.39
CA GLY A 48 9.11 -13.60 7.14
C GLY A 48 9.24 -13.02 8.55
N PRO A 49 10.31 -13.41 9.31
CA PRO A 49 10.48 -12.96 10.70
C PRO A 49 10.49 -11.45 10.90
N ASP A 50 11.04 -10.71 9.92
CA ASP A 50 11.15 -9.24 9.97
C ASP A 50 9.98 -8.53 9.26
N SER A 51 9.07 -9.29 8.64
CA SER A 51 7.91 -8.77 7.92
C SER A 51 6.74 -9.75 8.03
N PRO A 52 6.03 -9.74 9.16
CA PRO A 52 5.05 -10.80 9.47
C PRO A 52 3.85 -10.85 8.53
N VAL A 53 3.52 -9.75 7.86
CA VAL A 53 2.43 -9.72 6.86
C VAL A 53 2.93 -9.65 5.42
N GLY A 54 4.19 -9.29 5.20
CA GLY A 54 4.78 -9.04 3.89
C GLY A 54 4.83 -7.54 3.55
N ASP A 55 5.41 -7.23 2.39
CA ASP A 55 5.54 -5.85 1.92
C ASP A 55 4.23 -5.35 1.30
N ILE A 56 3.98 -4.06 1.43
CA ILE A 56 2.91 -3.36 0.72
C ILE A 56 3.51 -2.74 -0.54
N VAL A 57 2.87 -2.95 -1.69
CA VAL A 57 3.36 -2.48 -2.98
C VAL A 57 2.35 -1.55 -3.63
N PHE A 58 2.81 -0.43 -4.17
CA PHE A 58 2.01 0.47 -4.97
C PHE A 58 2.85 1.13 -6.07
N ASN A 59 2.18 1.65 -7.09
CA ASN A 59 2.82 2.40 -8.17
C ASN A 59 2.49 3.87 -8.03
N THR A 60 3.46 4.74 -8.34
CA THR A 60 3.25 6.18 -8.42
C THR A 60 4.19 6.80 -9.45
N ALA A 61 3.73 7.85 -10.12
CA ALA A 61 4.62 8.57 -11.04
C ALA A 61 5.77 9.24 -10.27
N SER A 62 6.97 9.17 -10.81
CA SER A 62 8.18 9.75 -10.20
C SER A 62 8.09 11.26 -10.02
N ALA A 63 7.30 11.94 -10.87
CA ALA A 63 7.13 13.39 -10.85
C ALA A 63 6.07 13.88 -9.84
N THR A 64 5.29 12.99 -9.23
CA THR A 64 4.31 13.36 -8.20
C THR A 64 4.99 13.78 -6.91
N VAL A 65 4.24 14.50 -6.04
CA VAL A 65 4.74 14.90 -4.72
C VAL A 65 5.17 13.67 -3.92
N LYS A 66 4.32 12.63 -3.85
CA LYS A 66 4.64 11.40 -3.12
C LYS A 66 5.82 10.64 -3.75
N GLY A 67 5.93 10.60 -5.08
CA GLY A 67 7.05 9.96 -5.78
C GLY A 67 8.38 10.64 -5.43
N ARG A 68 8.43 11.97 -5.49
CA ARG A 68 9.62 12.75 -5.10
C ARG A 68 9.93 12.62 -3.61
N ASN A 69 8.90 12.65 -2.76
CA ASN A 69 9.09 12.49 -1.32
C ASN A 69 9.75 11.16 -0.98
N LEU A 70 9.22 10.05 -1.51
CA LEU A 70 9.70 8.70 -1.19
C LEU A 70 11.08 8.39 -1.76
N THR A 71 11.44 9.00 -2.89
CA THR A 71 12.79 8.89 -3.45
C THR A 71 13.83 9.57 -2.55
N ARG A 72 13.46 10.68 -1.91
CA ARG A 72 14.34 11.45 -1.02
C ARG A 72 14.34 10.95 0.41
N GLU A 73 13.16 10.65 0.95
CA GLU A 73 12.96 10.24 2.35
C GLU A 73 12.18 8.93 2.36
N PRO A 74 12.82 7.80 2.72
CA PRO A 74 12.18 6.49 2.62
C PRO A 74 11.15 6.19 3.71
N ARG A 75 11.08 6.99 4.78
CA ARG A 75 10.10 6.77 5.86
C ARG A 75 8.71 7.20 5.42
N LEU A 76 7.74 6.35 5.69
CA LEU A 76 6.35 6.59 5.34
C LEU A 76 5.41 5.88 6.31
N ALA A 77 4.13 6.25 6.25
CA ALA A 77 3.05 5.55 6.92
C ALA A 77 1.88 5.36 5.97
N LEU A 78 1.18 4.25 6.10
CA LEU A 78 -0.01 3.93 5.33
C LEU A 78 -1.14 3.57 6.29
N CYS A 79 -2.31 4.17 6.10
CA CYS A 79 -3.51 3.80 6.84
C CYS A 79 -4.56 3.25 5.88
N VAL A 80 -5.05 2.06 6.19
CA VAL A 80 -6.19 1.45 5.48
C VAL A 80 -7.31 1.28 6.51
N ASP A 81 -8.48 1.80 6.22
CA ASP A 81 -9.60 1.75 7.16
C ASP A 81 -10.89 1.30 6.49
N ASP A 82 -11.76 0.73 7.28
CA ASP A 82 -13.16 0.50 6.95
C ASP A 82 -13.97 1.65 7.54
N ASP A 83 -14.56 2.48 6.69
CA ASP A 83 -15.36 3.65 7.09
C ASP A 83 -16.83 3.31 7.39
N ALA A 84 -17.17 2.02 7.37
CA ALA A 84 -18.47 1.51 7.76
C ALA A 84 -18.43 0.87 9.17
N PRO A 85 -19.49 1.00 9.97
CA PRO A 85 -19.55 0.29 11.26
C PRO A 85 -19.39 -1.23 11.08
N PRO A 86 -18.69 -1.91 11.97
CA PRO A 86 -18.18 -1.45 13.27
C PRO A 86 -16.81 -0.76 13.25
N PHE A 87 -16.32 -0.31 12.13
CA PHE A 87 -15.05 0.37 11.89
C PHE A 87 -13.84 -0.48 12.30
N SER A 88 -12.90 -0.62 11.39
CA SER A 88 -11.62 -1.31 11.61
C SER A 88 -10.54 -0.54 10.86
N PHE A 89 -9.30 -0.64 11.31
CA PHE A 89 -8.18 -0.01 10.59
C PHE A 89 -6.87 -0.76 10.78
N VAL A 90 -5.98 -0.55 9.82
CA VAL A 90 -4.58 -0.96 9.88
C VAL A 90 -3.73 0.25 9.52
N THR A 91 -2.83 0.64 10.42
CA THR A 91 -1.79 1.64 10.16
C THR A 91 -0.43 0.96 10.13
N ILE A 92 0.33 1.19 9.07
CA ILE A 92 1.64 0.60 8.84
C ILE A 92 2.66 1.73 8.74
N GLU A 93 3.64 1.73 9.62
CA GLU A 93 4.84 2.56 9.51
C GLU A 93 5.97 1.70 8.95
N GLY A 94 6.82 2.28 8.12
CA GLY A 94 7.92 1.54 7.55
C GLY A 94 8.83 2.37 6.67
N THR A 95 9.61 1.66 5.87
CA THR A 95 10.55 2.25 4.92
C THR A 95 10.25 1.79 3.51
N ALA A 96 10.42 2.71 2.55
CA ALA A 96 10.19 2.45 1.15
C ALA A 96 11.48 2.12 0.42
N THR A 97 11.40 1.18 -0.53
CA THR A 97 12.34 1.06 -1.64
C THR A 97 11.60 1.34 -2.92
N VAL A 98 12.28 1.94 -3.90
CA VAL A 98 11.70 2.28 -5.20
C VAL A 98 12.42 1.55 -6.32
N SER A 99 11.69 1.13 -7.33
CA SER A 99 12.21 0.46 -8.51
C SER A 99 11.58 1.05 -9.77
N GLU A 100 12.36 1.13 -10.84
CA GLU A 100 11.93 1.51 -12.18
C GLU A 100 11.96 0.33 -13.15
N ASP A 101 12.19 -0.89 -12.63
CA ASP A 101 12.26 -2.11 -13.46
C ASP A 101 10.95 -2.30 -14.22
N PRO A 102 11.01 -2.35 -15.57
CA PRO A 102 9.81 -2.48 -16.40
C PRO A 102 8.97 -3.72 -16.11
N ASP A 103 9.59 -4.84 -15.78
CA ASP A 103 8.89 -6.09 -15.48
C ASP A 103 8.14 -6.01 -14.16
N GLU A 104 8.75 -5.42 -13.12
CA GLU A 104 8.09 -5.15 -11.84
C GLU A 104 6.94 -4.14 -12.01
N LEU A 105 7.16 -3.07 -12.75
CA LEU A 105 6.13 -2.07 -13.04
C LEU A 105 4.89 -2.71 -13.68
N LEU A 106 5.08 -3.51 -14.72
CA LEU A 106 3.98 -4.17 -15.40
C LEU A 106 3.28 -5.18 -14.48
N HIS A 107 4.04 -6.00 -13.77
CA HIS A 107 3.50 -7.01 -12.87
C HIS A 107 2.60 -6.38 -11.80
N TRP A 108 3.10 -5.41 -11.06
CA TRP A 108 2.34 -4.82 -9.95
C TRP A 108 1.20 -3.91 -10.43
N ALA A 109 1.37 -3.20 -11.54
CA ALA A 109 0.26 -2.45 -12.14
C ALA A 109 -0.88 -3.38 -12.55
N THR A 110 -0.56 -4.56 -13.07
CA THR A 110 -1.55 -5.59 -13.45
C THR A 110 -2.27 -6.14 -12.21
N VAL A 111 -1.53 -6.55 -11.19
CA VAL A 111 -2.11 -7.06 -9.93
C VAL A 111 -3.01 -6.02 -9.26
N ILE A 112 -2.50 -4.80 -9.13
CA ILE A 112 -3.23 -3.69 -8.49
C ILE A 112 -4.46 -3.30 -9.32
N GLY A 113 -4.31 -3.21 -10.64
CA GLY A 113 -5.44 -2.93 -11.54
C GLY A 113 -6.56 -3.96 -11.39
N GLY A 114 -6.23 -5.23 -11.29
CA GLY A 114 -7.20 -6.31 -11.07
C GLY A 114 -7.93 -6.20 -9.75
N ARG A 115 -7.23 -5.79 -8.68
CA ARG A 115 -7.84 -5.61 -7.34
C ARG A 115 -8.90 -4.51 -7.32
N TYR A 116 -8.63 -3.38 -7.99
CA TYR A 116 -9.49 -2.18 -7.88
C TYR A 116 -10.51 -2.06 -9.02
N MET A 117 -10.22 -2.60 -10.19
CA MET A 117 -11.07 -2.45 -11.38
C MET A 117 -11.73 -3.76 -11.83
N GLY A 118 -11.37 -4.89 -11.23
CA GLY A 118 -11.86 -6.22 -11.59
C GLY A 118 -10.82 -7.04 -12.36
N ALA A 119 -10.85 -8.35 -12.16
CA ALA A 119 -9.88 -9.28 -12.75
C ALA A 119 -9.85 -9.22 -14.29
N ASP A 120 -10.98 -8.94 -14.93
CA ASP A 120 -11.11 -8.79 -16.38
C ASP A 120 -10.44 -7.51 -16.91
N GLN A 121 -10.16 -6.53 -16.07
CA GLN A 121 -9.48 -5.28 -16.40
C GLN A 121 -7.99 -5.26 -16.03
N ALA A 122 -7.48 -6.33 -15.42
CA ALA A 122 -6.12 -6.37 -14.89
C ALA A 122 -5.06 -6.05 -15.97
N ASP A 123 -5.12 -6.70 -17.12
CA ASP A 123 -4.14 -6.50 -18.20
C ASP A 123 -4.23 -5.09 -18.78
N ALA A 124 -5.43 -4.54 -18.95
CA ALA A 124 -5.63 -3.19 -19.48
C ALA A 124 -5.02 -2.13 -18.54
N TYR A 125 -5.25 -2.25 -17.23
CA TYR A 125 -4.68 -1.34 -16.26
C TYR A 125 -3.18 -1.55 -16.03
N GLY A 126 -2.69 -2.78 -16.17
CA GLY A 126 -1.27 -3.07 -16.21
C GLY A 126 -0.55 -2.32 -17.34
N ALA A 127 -1.09 -2.42 -18.55
CA ALA A 127 -0.53 -1.71 -19.70
C ALA A 127 -0.64 -0.18 -19.57
N ARG A 128 -1.71 0.32 -18.97
CA ARG A 128 -1.93 1.75 -18.75
C ARG A 128 -0.97 2.35 -17.74
N ASN A 129 -0.74 1.66 -16.62
CA ASN A 129 -0.07 2.21 -15.44
C ASN A 129 1.37 1.70 -15.28
N GLY A 130 1.71 0.55 -15.83
CA GLY A 130 3.05 -0.04 -15.76
C GLY A 130 3.98 0.46 -16.85
N VAL A 131 4.17 1.78 -16.92
CA VAL A 131 4.87 2.46 -18.04
C VAL A 131 6.08 3.24 -17.51
N PRO A 132 7.06 3.59 -18.39
CA PRO A 132 8.20 4.44 -18.02
C PRO A 132 7.74 5.75 -17.38
N GLY A 133 8.47 6.19 -16.34
CA GLY A 133 8.11 7.36 -15.52
C GLY A 133 7.34 7.01 -14.27
N GLU A 134 6.86 5.77 -14.14
CA GLU A 134 6.29 5.23 -12.93
C GLU A 134 7.35 4.59 -12.02
N LEU A 135 7.06 4.52 -10.73
CA LEU A 135 7.85 3.81 -9.73
C LEU A 135 7.04 2.68 -9.13
N VAL A 136 7.65 1.53 -8.92
CA VAL A 136 7.18 0.56 -7.95
C VAL A 136 7.72 0.96 -6.59
N VAL A 137 6.84 1.22 -5.65
CA VAL A 137 7.19 1.52 -4.27
C VAL A 137 6.84 0.32 -3.42
N ARG A 138 7.83 -0.14 -2.67
CA ARG A 138 7.69 -1.28 -1.76
C ARG A 138 7.86 -0.77 -0.33
N LEU A 139 6.78 -0.81 0.45
CA LEU A 139 6.79 -0.47 1.88
C LEU A 139 7.10 -1.74 2.67
N ARG A 140 8.24 -1.74 3.35
CA ARG A 140 8.58 -2.76 4.35
C ARG A 140 8.08 -2.30 5.72
N PRO A 141 7.12 -3.00 6.32
CA PRO A 141 6.60 -2.63 7.63
C PRO A 141 7.67 -2.72 8.73
N THR A 142 7.75 -1.69 9.59
CA THR A 142 8.54 -1.70 10.82
C THR A 142 7.65 -1.68 12.06
N ARG A 143 6.43 -1.15 11.93
CA ARG A 143 5.43 -1.13 13.00
C ARG A 143 4.03 -1.19 12.40
N ILE A 144 3.20 -2.07 12.94
CA ILE A 144 1.78 -2.19 12.57
C ILE A 144 0.92 -1.93 13.81
N THR A 145 -0.05 -1.05 13.65
CA THR A 145 -1.11 -0.80 14.64
C THR A 145 -2.44 -1.13 13.97
N ALA A 146 -3.16 -2.10 14.48
CA ALA A 146 -4.38 -2.57 13.85
C ALA A 146 -5.44 -2.92 14.88
N SER A 147 -6.66 -2.47 14.63
CA SER A 147 -7.80 -2.73 15.51
C SER A 147 -9.04 -3.04 14.69
N ALA A 148 -9.75 -4.07 15.12
CA ALA A 148 -11.01 -4.49 14.53
C ALA A 148 -12.19 -4.11 15.42
N ARG A 149 -13.33 -3.84 14.78
CA ARG A 149 -14.65 -3.71 15.41
C ARG A 149 -14.69 -2.65 16.51
N LEU A 150 -14.18 -1.46 16.19
CA LEU A 150 -14.00 -0.36 17.15
C LEU A 150 -15.30 0.09 17.82
N ALA A 151 -16.43 -0.03 17.13
CA ALA A 151 -17.74 0.44 17.59
C ALA A 151 -18.61 -0.67 18.20
N ASP A 152 -18.06 -1.84 18.49
CA ASP A 152 -18.78 -2.94 19.13
C ASP A 152 -18.74 -2.86 20.67
#